data_515afb380ed15a9fa57c0d129fad284c
#
_entry.id   515afb380ed15a9fa57c0d129fad284c
#
_cell.length_a   1.000
_cell.length_b   1.000
_cell.length_c   1.000
_cell.angle_alpha   90.00
_cell.angle_beta   90.00
_cell.angle_gamma   90.00
#
_symmetry.space_group_name_H-M   'P 1'
#
loop_
_entity.id
_entity.type
_entity.pdbx_description
1 polymer ?
#
loop_
_entity_poly.entity_id
_entity_poly.type
_entity_poly.pdbx_seq_one_letter_code
_entity_poly.pdbx_strand_id
1 'polypeptide(L)'
;LGISGANENTDNSLKEYRRIIKKKSLKKKFLLGIHASESLETEKKSITATGKSEVQRIVDNLLPNFIVHLTNASDVDIKLVARKKIGIVVCPRANGTLGVGIPKIAKMLRFGCCIAIGTDNIMINSPDMFRELDYVWKLSRTLEGSPISAREILKMATVNGGKILGINSGSLMAGMSADMIFIDKTNLDISPMHDPHVSIVHRANANSILNVMINGKFVDGDE
;
A
#
# COMPACT_ATOMS: atom_id res chain seq x y z
N LEU A 1 -8.15 -6.61 11.06
CA LEU A 1 -8.06 -5.74 12.22
C LEU A 1 -7.07 -4.62 11.91
N GLY A 2 -7.55 -3.38 11.92
CA GLY A 2 -6.72 -2.15 11.84
C GLY A 2 -6.46 -1.63 13.25
N ILE A 3 -5.23 -1.19 13.49
CA ILE A 3 -4.84 -0.48 14.71
C ILE A 3 -4.32 0.89 14.26
N SER A 4 -4.65 1.96 14.99
CA SER A 4 -4.17 3.32 14.70
C SER A 4 -2.64 3.36 14.66
N GLY A 5 -1.93 3.85 15.59
CA GLY A 5 -0.47 3.87 15.56
C GLY A 5 0.17 3.33 16.82
N ALA A 6 1.49 3.23 16.84
CA ALA A 6 2.22 2.81 18.03
C ALA A 6 2.11 3.84 19.15
N ASN A 7 1.96 5.12 18.81
CA ASN A 7 1.92 6.20 19.81
C ASN A 7 0.59 6.31 20.57
N GLU A 8 -0.51 5.78 20.02
CA GLU A 8 -1.78 5.66 20.71
C GLU A 8 -1.87 4.40 21.58
N ASN A 9 -0.81 3.60 21.58
CA ASN A 9 -0.74 2.33 22.28
C ASN A 9 0.51 2.25 23.16
N THR A 10 0.39 1.55 24.29
CA THR A 10 1.56 1.14 25.06
C THR A 10 2.18 -0.13 24.48
N ASP A 11 3.46 -0.38 24.73
CA ASP A 11 4.10 -1.62 24.29
C ASP A 11 3.44 -2.86 24.91
N ASN A 12 2.87 -2.73 26.08
CA ASN A 12 2.10 -3.81 26.72
C ASN A 12 0.77 -4.07 26.01
N SER A 13 0.04 -3.03 25.59
CA SER A 13 -1.19 -3.22 24.81
C SER A 13 -0.90 -3.83 23.43
N LEU A 14 0.18 -3.44 22.77
CA LEU A 14 0.62 -4.06 21.50
C LEU A 14 0.93 -5.56 21.67
N LYS A 15 1.62 -5.94 22.74
CA LYS A 15 1.87 -7.36 23.08
C LYS A 15 0.57 -8.12 23.34
N GLU A 16 -0.37 -7.50 24.05
CA GLU A 16 -1.66 -8.13 24.35
C GLU A 16 -2.49 -8.33 23.08
N TYR A 17 -2.53 -7.35 22.15
CA TYR A 17 -3.16 -7.54 20.85
C TYR A 17 -2.54 -8.71 20.09
N ARG A 18 -1.20 -8.82 20.05
CA ARG A 18 -0.51 -9.96 19.45
C ARG A 18 -0.94 -11.29 20.08
N ARG A 19 -1.02 -11.35 21.42
CA ARG A 19 -1.43 -12.54 22.15
C ARG A 19 -2.86 -12.97 21.81
N ILE A 20 -3.80 -12.01 21.82
CA ILE A 20 -5.21 -12.25 21.51
C ILE A 20 -5.37 -12.73 20.06
N ILE A 21 -4.73 -12.04 19.11
CA ILE A 21 -4.79 -12.38 17.68
C ILE A 21 -4.23 -13.78 17.45
N LYS A 22 -3.06 -14.09 18.03
CA LYS A 22 -2.45 -15.42 17.91
C LYS A 22 -3.40 -16.51 18.44
N LYS A 23 -4.05 -16.30 19.58
CA LYS A 23 -5.02 -17.24 20.16
C LYS A 23 -6.25 -17.41 19.26
N LYS A 24 -6.77 -16.33 18.70
CA LYS A 24 -7.96 -16.36 17.81
C LYS A 24 -7.63 -16.89 16.41
N SER A 25 -6.42 -16.69 15.92
CA SER A 25 -5.97 -17.17 14.60
C SER A 25 -5.91 -18.70 14.50
N LEU A 26 -5.98 -19.42 15.62
CA LEU A 26 -6.15 -20.87 15.61
C LEU A 26 -7.52 -21.30 15.06
N LYS A 27 -8.53 -20.41 15.11
CA LYS A 27 -9.90 -20.68 14.66
C LYS A 27 -10.27 -19.94 13.37
N LYS A 28 -9.66 -18.79 13.10
CA LYS A 28 -9.94 -17.94 11.93
C LYS A 28 -8.72 -17.11 11.58
N LYS A 29 -8.35 -17.05 10.30
CA LYS A 29 -7.24 -16.19 9.80
C LYS A 29 -7.61 -14.72 10.02
N PHE A 30 -6.75 -13.98 10.73
CA PHE A 30 -6.85 -12.54 10.91
C PHE A 30 -5.73 -11.84 10.15
N LEU A 31 -6.09 -10.78 9.47
CA LEU A 31 -5.17 -9.84 8.89
C LEU A 31 -5.03 -8.64 9.85
N LEU A 32 -3.80 -8.28 10.19
CA LEU A 32 -3.49 -7.20 11.12
C LEU A 32 -2.67 -6.12 10.43
N GLY A 33 -3.22 -4.92 10.38
CA GLY A 33 -2.56 -3.72 9.88
C GLY A 33 -2.43 -2.65 10.95
N ILE A 34 -1.41 -1.82 10.87
CA ILE A 34 -1.15 -0.70 11.78
C ILE A 34 -0.46 0.44 11.01
N HIS A 35 -0.71 1.70 11.40
CA HIS A 35 -0.01 2.87 10.88
C HIS A 35 1.33 3.07 11.61
N ALA A 36 2.35 3.52 10.88
CA ALA A 36 3.63 3.91 11.48
C ALA A 36 4.40 4.90 10.61
N SER A 37 5.16 5.75 11.27
CA SER A 37 6.10 6.70 10.65
C SER A 37 5.43 7.54 9.55
N GLU A 38 4.18 7.91 9.76
CA GLU A 38 3.43 8.74 8.82
C GLU A 38 4.01 10.15 8.77
N SER A 39 4.26 10.76 9.94
CA SER A 39 4.87 12.09 10.06
C SER A 39 6.19 12.04 10.83
N LEU A 40 7.00 13.09 10.65
CA LEU A 40 8.22 13.28 11.47
C LEU A 40 7.89 13.50 12.94
N GLU A 41 6.73 14.08 13.23
CA GLU A 41 6.28 14.34 14.60
C GLU A 41 6.00 13.04 15.35
N THR A 42 5.22 12.12 14.73
CA THR A 42 4.90 10.83 15.34
C THR A 42 6.16 10.00 15.57
N GLU A 43 7.12 10.05 14.66
CA GLU A 43 8.40 9.35 14.80
C GLU A 43 9.23 9.92 15.96
N LYS A 44 9.38 11.25 16.04
CA LYS A 44 10.07 11.93 17.13
C LYS A 44 9.42 11.64 18.48
N LYS A 45 8.08 11.67 18.55
CA LYS A 45 7.33 11.36 19.77
C LYS A 45 7.64 9.95 20.27
N SER A 46 7.65 8.96 19.38
CA SER A 46 7.98 7.57 19.73
C SER A 46 9.41 7.46 20.29
N ILE A 47 10.39 8.03 19.58
CA ILE A 47 11.80 7.98 19.99
C ILE A 47 12.01 8.67 21.34
N THR A 48 11.43 9.85 21.54
CA THR A 48 11.55 10.60 22.79
C THR A 48 10.94 9.84 23.98
N ALA A 49 9.78 9.22 23.78
CA ALA A 49 9.06 8.54 24.86
C ALA A 49 9.63 7.15 25.19
N THR A 50 10.24 6.45 24.23
CA THR A 50 10.59 5.03 24.38
C THR A 50 12.01 4.67 23.99
N GLY A 51 12.77 5.59 23.40
CA GLY A 51 14.09 5.31 22.82
C GLY A 51 14.04 4.50 21.51
N LYS A 52 12.84 4.22 20.96
CA LYS A 52 12.64 3.38 19.78
C LYS A 52 11.77 4.07 18.73
N SER A 53 12.01 3.78 17.45
CA SER A 53 11.11 4.17 16.37
C SER A 53 9.75 3.49 16.50
N GLU A 54 8.70 4.07 15.88
CA GLU A 54 7.39 3.42 15.82
C GLU A 54 7.48 2.02 15.20
N VAL A 55 8.23 1.89 14.11
CA VAL A 55 8.45 0.62 13.42
C VAL A 55 9.08 -0.41 14.34
N GLN A 56 10.12 -0.05 15.09
CA GLN A 56 10.79 -0.97 15.99
C GLN A 56 9.86 -1.45 17.10
N ARG A 57 9.09 -0.53 17.72
CA ARG A 57 8.09 -0.89 18.73
C ARG A 57 7.03 -1.86 18.19
N ILE A 58 6.54 -1.59 16.98
CA ILE A 58 5.53 -2.43 16.30
C ILE A 58 6.10 -3.81 16.00
N VAL A 59 7.29 -3.90 15.44
CA VAL A 59 7.92 -5.18 15.10
C VAL A 59 8.22 -6.02 16.35
N ASP A 60 8.73 -5.39 17.41
CA ASP A 60 9.06 -6.08 18.66
C ASP A 60 7.81 -6.61 19.37
N ASN A 61 6.76 -5.82 19.42
CA ASN A 61 5.61 -6.06 20.31
C ASN A 61 4.39 -6.65 19.60
N LEU A 62 4.11 -6.26 18.35
CA LEU A 62 2.88 -6.63 17.63
C LEU A 62 3.13 -7.64 16.50
N LEU A 63 4.14 -7.39 15.65
CA LEU A 63 4.46 -8.16 14.44
C LEU A 63 3.25 -8.28 13.50
N PRO A 64 2.83 -7.19 12.84
CA PRO A 64 1.64 -7.15 11.99
C PRO A 64 1.88 -7.85 10.63
N ASN A 65 0.80 -8.04 9.88
CA ASN A 65 0.88 -8.50 8.49
C ASN A 65 1.37 -7.39 7.55
N PHE A 66 0.95 -6.15 7.81
CA PHE A 66 1.39 -4.98 7.05
C PHE A 66 1.41 -3.71 7.90
N ILE A 67 2.19 -2.75 7.46
CA ILE A 67 2.29 -1.40 8.04
C ILE A 67 1.88 -0.40 6.96
N VAL A 68 1.10 0.62 7.34
CA VAL A 68 0.66 1.70 6.46
C VAL A 68 1.61 2.89 6.59
N HIS A 69 1.82 3.61 5.51
CA HIS A 69 2.64 4.80 5.31
C HIS A 69 4.15 4.55 5.25
N LEU A 70 4.85 4.45 6.37
CA LEU A 70 6.32 4.42 6.46
C LEU A 70 7.01 5.62 5.76
N THR A 71 6.32 6.74 5.65
CA THR A 71 6.75 7.95 4.93
C THR A 71 8.07 8.49 5.48
N ASN A 72 8.16 8.55 6.81
CA ASN A 72 9.31 9.09 7.53
C ASN A 72 10.18 8.01 8.20
N ALA A 73 9.99 6.75 7.83
CA ALA A 73 10.79 5.65 8.36
C ALA A 73 12.27 5.76 7.98
N SER A 74 13.14 5.38 8.91
CA SER A 74 14.59 5.31 8.67
C SER A 74 14.95 4.13 7.77
N ASP A 75 16.14 4.15 7.17
CA ASP A 75 16.65 3.02 6.38
C ASP A 75 16.78 1.74 7.23
N VAL A 76 17.07 1.88 8.51
CA VAL A 76 17.16 0.77 9.47
C VAL A 76 15.77 0.13 9.64
N ASP A 77 14.74 0.96 9.80
CA ASP A 77 13.35 0.51 9.95
C ASP A 77 12.84 -0.17 8.69
N ILE A 78 13.07 0.42 7.52
CA ILE A 78 12.67 -0.18 6.24
C ILE A 78 13.33 -1.56 6.04
N LYS A 79 14.64 -1.67 6.32
CA LYS A 79 15.35 -2.95 6.29
C LYS A 79 14.81 -3.95 7.31
N LEU A 80 14.38 -3.49 8.48
CA LEU A 80 13.77 -4.34 9.49
C LEU A 80 12.44 -4.91 9.00
N VAL A 81 11.58 -4.07 8.40
CA VAL A 81 10.30 -4.48 7.79
C VAL A 81 10.53 -5.51 6.68
N ALA A 82 11.50 -5.27 5.79
CA ALA A 82 11.86 -6.18 4.71
C ALA A 82 12.31 -7.55 5.25
N ARG A 83 13.22 -7.57 6.22
CA ARG A 83 13.70 -8.83 6.86
C ARG A 83 12.58 -9.62 7.53
N LYS A 84 11.59 -8.93 8.11
CA LYS A 84 10.43 -9.55 8.76
C LYS A 84 9.33 -9.94 7.77
N LYS A 85 9.51 -9.63 6.48
CA LYS A 85 8.52 -9.88 5.40
C LYS A 85 7.14 -9.28 5.71
N ILE A 86 7.12 -8.14 6.40
CA ILE A 86 5.91 -7.37 6.68
C ILE A 86 5.57 -6.58 5.42
N GLY A 87 4.31 -6.62 4.98
CA GLY A 87 3.84 -5.82 3.84
C GLY A 87 3.87 -4.32 4.16
N ILE A 88 4.02 -3.50 3.14
CA ILE A 88 3.91 -2.04 3.26
C ILE A 88 2.76 -1.58 2.38
N VAL A 89 1.88 -0.73 2.92
CA VAL A 89 0.86 -0.03 2.14
C VAL A 89 1.19 1.46 2.16
N VAL A 90 1.58 2.00 1.01
CA VAL A 90 1.87 3.43 0.87
C VAL A 90 0.64 4.18 0.37
N CYS A 91 0.42 5.39 0.89
CA CYS A 91 -0.71 6.26 0.54
C CYS A 91 -0.18 7.64 0.08
N PRO A 92 0.53 7.71 -1.06
CA PRO A 92 1.35 8.88 -1.39
C PRO A 92 0.54 10.15 -1.59
N ARG A 93 -0.67 10.09 -2.17
CA ARG A 93 -1.53 11.28 -2.34
C ARG A 93 -2.02 11.81 -1.00
N ALA A 94 -2.46 10.92 -0.10
CA ALA A 94 -2.87 11.31 1.25
C ALA A 94 -1.72 11.98 1.99
N ASN A 95 -0.53 11.38 1.96
CA ASN A 95 0.67 11.96 2.57
C ASN A 95 1.02 13.34 1.99
N GLY A 96 0.88 13.51 0.66
CA GLY A 96 1.05 14.80 -0.01
C GLY A 96 0.02 15.84 0.42
N THR A 97 -1.25 15.46 0.50
CA THR A 97 -2.35 16.34 0.94
C THR A 97 -2.16 16.80 2.38
N LEU A 98 -1.71 15.91 3.26
CA LEU A 98 -1.44 16.21 4.67
C LEU A 98 -0.10 16.92 4.91
N GLY A 99 0.76 17.04 3.89
CA GLY A 99 2.07 17.66 4.03
C GLY A 99 3.04 16.90 4.92
N VAL A 100 2.81 15.61 5.16
CA VAL A 100 3.65 14.78 6.06
C VAL A 100 4.89 14.18 5.40
N GLY A 101 5.07 14.45 4.12
CA GLY A 101 6.22 13.98 3.33
C GLY A 101 5.82 12.96 2.27
N ILE A 102 6.82 12.35 1.64
CA ILE A 102 6.66 11.40 0.54
C ILE A 102 7.37 10.09 0.89
N PRO A 103 6.66 8.94 0.78
CA PRO A 103 7.26 7.64 1.06
C PRO A 103 8.38 7.33 0.06
N LYS A 104 9.51 6.81 0.57
CA LYS A 104 10.72 6.49 -0.21
C LYS A 104 10.56 5.18 -0.98
N ILE A 105 9.60 5.12 -1.90
CA ILE A 105 9.14 3.88 -2.55
C ILE A 105 10.27 3.16 -3.29
N ALA A 106 11.06 3.87 -4.11
CA ALA A 106 12.17 3.25 -4.84
C ALA A 106 13.22 2.65 -3.88
N LYS A 107 13.47 3.31 -2.75
CA LYS A 107 14.38 2.79 -1.72
C LYS A 107 13.81 1.55 -1.04
N MET A 108 12.53 1.53 -0.70
CA MET A 108 11.85 0.38 -0.13
C MET A 108 11.90 -0.84 -1.07
N LEU A 109 11.69 -0.62 -2.38
CA LEU A 109 11.83 -1.66 -3.40
C LEU A 109 13.26 -2.21 -3.46
N ARG A 110 14.28 -1.34 -3.43
CA ARG A 110 15.70 -1.77 -3.41
C ARG A 110 16.04 -2.61 -2.17
N PHE A 111 15.38 -2.39 -1.05
CA PHE A 111 15.53 -3.22 0.16
C PHE A 111 14.69 -4.49 0.13
N GLY A 112 13.97 -4.77 -0.96
CA GLY A 112 13.18 -5.99 -1.14
C GLY A 112 11.83 -5.99 -0.42
N CYS A 113 11.29 -4.82 -0.07
CA CYS A 113 9.97 -4.72 0.55
C CYS A 113 8.86 -5.11 -0.45
N CYS A 114 7.83 -5.79 0.05
CA CYS A 114 6.58 -5.98 -0.67
C CYS A 114 5.69 -4.76 -0.41
N ILE A 115 5.45 -3.95 -1.46
CA ILE A 115 4.72 -2.68 -1.35
C ILE A 115 3.41 -2.78 -2.11
N ALA A 116 2.33 -2.35 -1.49
CA ALA A 116 1.06 -2.05 -2.16
C ALA A 116 0.73 -0.56 -2.05
N ILE A 117 -0.17 -0.09 -2.91
CA ILE A 117 -0.68 1.28 -2.91
C ILE A 117 -2.10 1.27 -2.31
N GLY A 118 -2.40 2.25 -1.47
CA GLY A 118 -3.72 2.53 -0.93
C GLY A 118 -4.08 3.99 -1.11
N THR A 119 -5.37 4.29 -1.10
CA THR A 119 -5.92 5.65 -1.25
C THR A 119 -6.09 6.38 0.08
N ASP A 120 -5.94 5.66 1.19
CA ASP A 120 -6.18 6.16 2.54
C ASP A 120 -7.65 6.58 2.77
N ASN A 121 -7.87 7.46 3.72
CA ASN A 121 -9.19 7.90 4.14
C ASN A 121 -9.88 8.73 3.06
N ILE A 122 -11.13 8.37 2.75
CA ILE A 122 -11.96 9.06 1.75
C ILE A 122 -12.19 10.54 2.07
N MET A 123 -12.05 10.96 3.34
CA MET A 123 -12.13 12.37 3.73
C MET A 123 -10.92 13.19 3.24
N ILE A 124 -9.76 12.54 2.99
CA ILE A 124 -8.53 13.19 2.56
C ILE A 124 -8.47 13.25 1.03
N ASN A 125 -8.74 12.12 0.38
CA ASN A 125 -8.68 11.98 -1.07
C ASN A 125 -9.81 11.09 -1.59
N SER A 126 -10.25 11.35 -2.84
CA SER A 126 -11.12 10.43 -3.55
C SER A 126 -10.45 9.06 -3.71
N PRO A 127 -11.17 7.94 -3.56
CA PRO A 127 -10.63 6.59 -3.69
C PRO A 127 -10.43 6.22 -5.18
N ASP A 128 -9.42 6.81 -5.80
CA ASP A 128 -9.09 6.66 -7.22
C ASP A 128 -7.68 6.08 -7.37
N MET A 129 -7.60 4.81 -7.73
CA MET A 129 -6.34 4.10 -7.87
C MET A 129 -5.52 4.57 -9.09
N PHE A 130 -6.15 5.01 -10.18
CA PHE A 130 -5.41 5.54 -11.32
C PHE A 130 -4.65 6.81 -10.94
N ARG A 131 -5.26 7.67 -10.14
CA ARG A 131 -4.59 8.88 -9.62
C ARG A 131 -3.43 8.54 -8.68
N GLU A 132 -3.53 7.47 -7.89
CA GLU A 132 -2.40 7.00 -7.08
C GLU A 132 -1.25 6.48 -7.96
N LEU A 133 -1.56 5.69 -8.98
CA LEU A 133 -0.57 5.17 -9.93
C LEU A 133 0.18 6.29 -10.63
N ASP A 134 -0.53 7.27 -11.17
CA ASP A 134 0.07 8.44 -11.84
C ASP A 134 0.93 9.27 -10.87
N TYR A 135 0.45 9.44 -9.65
CA TYR A 135 1.19 10.18 -8.63
C TYR A 135 2.52 9.49 -8.28
N VAL A 136 2.51 8.18 -8.03
CA VAL A 136 3.72 7.39 -7.79
C VAL A 136 4.67 7.44 -8.99
N TRP A 137 4.12 7.35 -10.20
CA TRP A 137 4.90 7.46 -11.45
C TRP A 137 5.68 8.75 -11.51
N LYS A 138 5.04 9.88 -11.26
CA LYS A 138 5.66 11.22 -11.28
C LYS A 138 6.66 11.40 -10.14
N LEU A 139 6.29 11.01 -8.92
CA LEU A 139 7.15 11.14 -7.75
C LEU A 139 8.46 10.36 -7.91
N SER A 140 8.41 9.13 -8.41
CA SER A 140 9.61 8.31 -8.59
C SER A 140 10.64 8.92 -9.53
N ARG A 141 10.18 9.75 -10.48
CA ARG A 141 11.03 10.41 -11.46
C ARG A 141 11.63 11.72 -10.97
N THR A 142 10.88 12.44 -10.13
CA THR A 142 11.28 13.77 -9.69
C THR A 142 12.12 13.75 -8.40
N LEU A 143 11.82 12.86 -7.47
CA LEU A 143 12.38 12.95 -6.12
C LEU A 143 13.45 11.91 -5.78
N GLU A 144 13.39 10.74 -6.37
CA GLU A 144 14.30 9.66 -5.94
C GLU A 144 15.44 9.39 -6.93
N GLY A 145 15.47 10.07 -8.08
CA GLY A 145 16.49 9.85 -9.12
C GLY A 145 16.57 8.42 -9.66
N SER A 146 15.61 7.57 -9.27
CA SER A 146 15.53 6.16 -9.66
C SER A 146 14.11 5.85 -10.11
N PRO A 147 13.78 6.07 -11.40
CA PRO A 147 12.45 5.84 -11.93
C PRO A 147 11.98 4.40 -11.68
N ILE A 148 10.82 4.26 -11.08
CA ILE A 148 10.16 2.96 -10.94
C ILE A 148 9.47 2.64 -12.26
N SER A 149 9.62 1.40 -12.75
CA SER A 149 8.94 1.00 -14.00
C SER A 149 7.42 0.97 -13.82
N ALA A 150 6.68 1.28 -14.89
CA ALA A 150 5.22 1.23 -14.86
C ALA A 150 4.70 -0.17 -14.45
N ARG A 151 5.39 -1.22 -14.88
CA ARG A 151 5.07 -2.60 -14.51
C ARG A 151 5.17 -2.84 -12.99
N GLU A 152 6.20 -2.32 -12.33
CA GLU A 152 6.34 -2.43 -10.87
C GLU A 152 5.27 -1.61 -10.13
N ILE A 153 4.96 -0.41 -10.63
CA ILE A 153 3.88 0.42 -10.06
C ILE A 153 2.53 -0.29 -10.19
N LEU A 154 2.24 -0.88 -11.35
CA LEU A 154 1.01 -1.64 -11.56
C LEU A 154 0.92 -2.86 -10.63
N LYS A 155 2.02 -3.56 -10.38
CA LYS A 155 2.06 -4.66 -9.41
C LYS A 155 1.71 -4.22 -7.99
N MET A 156 2.08 -3.00 -7.59
CA MET A 156 1.73 -2.47 -6.26
C MET A 156 0.22 -2.31 -6.10
N ALA A 157 -0.51 -2.00 -7.17
CA ALA A 157 -1.98 -1.88 -7.15
C ALA A 157 -2.71 -3.20 -7.40
N THR A 158 -2.00 -4.28 -7.72
CA THR A 158 -2.59 -5.58 -8.10
C THR A 158 -1.99 -6.72 -7.30
N VAL A 159 -0.97 -7.38 -7.84
CA VAL A 159 -0.34 -8.60 -7.29
C VAL A 159 0.13 -8.42 -5.85
N ASN A 160 0.74 -7.29 -5.53
CA ASN A 160 1.28 -7.06 -4.20
C ASN A 160 0.17 -6.83 -3.17
N GLY A 161 -0.91 -6.14 -3.56
CA GLY A 161 -2.12 -6.00 -2.74
C GLY A 161 -2.70 -7.37 -2.38
N GLY A 162 -2.90 -8.25 -3.38
CA GLY A 162 -3.35 -9.62 -3.18
C GLY A 162 -2.45 -10.40 -2.21
N LYS A 163 -1.12 -10.31 -2.37
CA LYS A 163 -0.14 -10.95 -1.47
C LYS A 163 -0.23 -10.44 -0.04
N ILE A 164 -0.29 -9.13 0.17
CA ILE A 164 -0.35 -8.49 1.49
C ILE A 164 -1.65 -8.85 2.20
N LEU A 165 -2.77 -8.81 1.49
CA LEU A 165 -4.07 -9.18 2.02
C LEU A 165 -4.27 -10.70 2.15
N GLY A 166 -3.40 -11.49 1.52
CA GLY A 166 -3.49 -12.96 1.54
C GLY A 166 -4.76 -13.48 0.85
N ILE A 167 -5.21 -12.78 -0.18
CA ILE A 167 -6.34 -13.15 -1.04
C ILE A 167 -5.84 -13.69 -2.37
N ASN A 168 -6.67 -14.54 -2.99
CA ASN A 168 -6.32 -15.18 -4.26
C ASN A 168 -6.73 -14.29 -5.46
N SER A 169 -6.22 -13.05 -5.50
CA SER A 169 -6.55 -12.04 -6.52
C SER A 169 -5.31 -11.24 -6.93
N GLY A 170 -5.44 -10.38 -7.93
CA GLY A 170 -4.42 -9.45 -8.40
C GLY A 170 -3.59 -9.96 -9.60
N SER A 171 -3.92 -11.13 -10.15
CA SER A 171 -3.23 -11.68 -11.33
C SER A 171 -4.23 -12.47 -12.20
N LEU A 172 -4.08 -12.35 -13.51
CA LEU A 172 -4.87 -13.09 -14.50
C LEU A 172 -4.23 -14.46 -14.78
N MET A 173 -4.40 -15.38 -13.83
CA MET A 173 -3.88 -16.75 -13.93
C MET A 173 -4.98 -17.77 -13.58
N ALA A 174 -4.91 -18.96 -14.17
CA ALA A 174 -5.81 -20.06 -13.82
C ALA A 174 -5.77 -20.33 -12.30
N GLY A 175 -6.93 -20.48 -11.68
CA GLY A 175 -7.08 -20.71 -10.25
C GLY A 175 -7.11 -19.44 -9.38
N MET A 176 -6.93 -18.25 -9.96
CA MET A 176 -7.10 -16.97 -9.26
C MET A 176 -8.57 -16.50 -9.37
N SER A 177 -8.98 -15.62 -8.44
CA SER A 177 -10.24 -14.89 -8.58
C SER A 177 -10.26 -14.11 -9.89
N ALA A 178 -11.37 -14.18 -10.61
CA ALA A 178 -11.56 -13.40 -11.82
C ALA A 178 -12.03 -11.97 -11.45
N ASP A 179 -11.13 -11.22 -10.83
CA ASP A 179 -11.30 -9.81 -10.52
C ASP A 179 -10.48 -9.01 -11.53
N MET A 180 -11.15 -8.26 -12.41
CA MET A 180 -10.46 -7.53 -13.47
C MET A 180 -11.24 -6.30 -13.92
N ILE A 181 -10.52 -5.33 -14.46
CA ILE A 181 -11.07 -4.19 -15.17
C ILE A 181 -10.70 -4.29 -16.65
N PHE A 182 -11.64 -3.95 -17.52
CA PHE A 182 -11.46 -3.88 -18.95
C PHE A 182 -11.32 -2.44 -19.36
N ILE A 183 -10.23 -2.10 -20.05
CA ILE A 183 -9.87 -0.73 -20.40
C ILE A 183 -10.01 -0.53 -21.91
N ASP A 184 -10.67 0.54 -22.33
CA ASP A 184 -10.82 0.93 -23.72
C ASP A 184 -9.51 1.51 -24.27
N LYS A 185 -8.83 0.72 -25.10
CA LYS A 185 -7.59 1.16 -25.77
C LYS A 185 -7.79 2.29 -26.79
N THR A 186 -9.02 2.54 -27.21
CA THR A 186 -9.37 3.59 -28.19
C THR A 186 -9.68 4.93 -27.54
N ASN A 187 -9.86 4.93 -26.21
CA ASN A 187 -10.07 6.16 -25.43
C ASN A 187 -8.92 7.15 -25.66
N LEU A 188 -9.25 8.43 -25.86
CA LEU A 188 -8.29 9.48 -26.19
C LEU A 188 -7.20 9.66 -25.12
N ASP A 189 -7.51 9.41 -23.86
CA ASP A 189 -6.53 9.51 -22.76
C ASP A 189 -5.44 8.42 -22.87
N ILE A 190 -5.76 7.28 -23.46
CA ILE A 190 -4.84 6.14 -23.59
C ILE A 190 -4.21 6.06 -24.98
N SER A 191 -4.94 6.45 -26.01
CA SER A 191 -4.48 6.40 -27.40
C SER A 191 -3.56 7.61 -27.75
N PRO A 192 -2.52 7.43 -28.57
CA PRO A 192 -1.96 6.17 -29.05
C PRO A 192 -1.25 5.39 -27.92
N MET A 193 -1.37 4.08 -27.93
CA MET A 193 -0.77 3.21 -26.92
C MET A 193 0.52 2.59 -27.44
N HIS A 194 1.68 3.04 -26.95
CA HIS A 194 2.98 2.44 -27.27
C HIS A 194 3.38 1.35 -26.25
N ASP A 195 3.15 1.59 -24.97
CA ASP A 195 3.37 0.64 -23.88
C ASP A 195 2.10 0.60 -23.01
N PRO A 196 1.41 -0.54 -22.94
CA PRO A 196 0.17 -0.64 -22.17
C PRO A 196 0.37 -0.37 -20.67
N HIS A 197 1.49 -0.79 -20.07
CA HIS A 197 1.74 -0.53 -18.65
C HIS A 197 1.91 0.97 -18.37
N VAL A 198 2.66 1.66 -19.23
CA VAL A 198 2.86 3.12 -19.13
C VAL A 198 1.54 3.85 -19.33
N SER A 199 0.77 3.48 -20.35
CA SER A 199 -0.53 4.10 -20.64
C SER A 199 -1.52 3.94 -19.49
N ILE A 200 -1.60 2.75 -18.90
CA ILE A 200 -2.49 2.49 -17.76
C ILE A 200 -2.02 3.28 -16.52
N VAL A 201 -0.74 3.23 -16.19
CA VAL A 201 -0.22 3.83 -14.95
C VAL A 201 -0.30 5.35 -14.97
N HIS A 202 -0.03 5.96 -16.12
CA HIS A 202 0.19 7.41 -16.23
C HIS A 202 -0.97 8.16 -16.88
N ARG A 203 -1.82 7.47 -17.67
CA ARG A 203 -2.82 8.15 -18.51
C ARG A 203 -4.26 7.66 -18.26
N ALA A 204 -4.44 6.41 -17.81
CA ALA A 204 -5.79 5.87 -17.57
C ALA A 204 -6.51 6.61 -16.43
N ASN A 205 -7.81 6.66 -16.55
CA ASN A 205 -8.72 7.22 -15.54
C ASN A 205 -10.05 6.44 -15.56
N ALA A 206 -11.02 6.83 -14.73
CA ALA A 206 -12.30 6.16 -14.64
C ALA A 206 -13.04 6.09 -15.99
N ASN A 207 -12.92 7.11 -16.85
CA ASN A 207 -13.57 7.14 -18.17
C ASN A 207 -12.94 6.15 -19.17
N SER A 208 -11.77 5.62 -18.84
CA SER A 208 -11.11 4.59 -19.66
C SER A 208 -11.63 3.17 -19.38
N ILE A 209 -12.46 2.98 -18.36
CA ILE A 209 -13.00 1.67 -17.96
C ILE A 209 -14.20 1.35 -18.82
N LEU A 210 -14.16 0.20 -19.52
CA LEU A 210 -15.29 -0.36 -20.24
C LEU A 210 -16.18 -1.21 -19.33
N ASN A 211 -15.56 -2.08 -18.53
CA ASN A 211 -16.26 -3.03 -17.69
C ASN A 211 -15.42 -3.37 -16.46
N VAL A 212 -16.09 -3.80 -15.41
CA VAL A 212 -15.48 -4.34 -14.18
C VAL A 212 -16.04 -5.75 -13.95
N MET A 213 -15.18 -6.69 -13.57
CA MET A 213 -15.56 -8.03 -13.19
C MET A 213 -15.06 -8.33 -11.78
N ILE A 214 -15.92 -8.88 -10.93
CA ILE A 214 -15.60 -9.31 -9.57
C ILE A 214 -16.07 -10.76 -9.39
N ASN A 215 -15.16 -11.65 -8.99
CA ASN A 215 -15.43 -13.08 -8.86
C ASN A 215 -16.06 -13.69 -10.11
N GLY A 216 -15.65 -13.27 -11.30
CA GLY A 216 -16.15 -13.78 -12.57
C GLY A 216 -17.52 -13.25 -13.00
N LYS A 217 -18.08 -12.27 -12.29
CA LYS A 217 -19.35 -11.60 -12.65
C LYS A 217 -19.06 -10.17 -13.03
N PHE A 218 -19.65 -9.72 -14.14
CA PHE A 218 -19.62 -8.30 -14.47
C PHE A 218 -20.39 -7.52 -13.41
N VAL A 219 -19.84 -6.38 -13.04
CA VAL A 219 -20.54 -5.39 -12.22
C VAL A 219 -21.37 -4.58 -13.22
N ASP A 220 -22.67 -4.77 -13.22
CA ASP A 220 -23.58 -3.98 -14.03
C ASP A 220 -23.51 -2.54 -13.51
N GLY A 221 -23.11 -1.61 -14.37
CA GLY A 221 -23.33 -0.20 -14.12
C GLY A 221 -24.84 0.00 -14.07
N ASP A 222 -25.31 0.71 -13.07
CA ASP A 222 -26.73 0.94 -12.82
C ASP A 222 -27.51 1.18 -14.11
N GLU A 223 -28.61 0.38 -14.29
CA GLU A 223 -29.70 0.77 -15.14
C GLU A 223 -30.39 2.04 -14.60
#